data_494100c8bf33356772134be4edfd1657
#
_entry.id   494100c8bf33356772134be4edfd1657
#
_cell.length_a   1.000
_cell.length_b   1.000
_cell.length_c   1.000
_cell.angle_alpha   90.00
_cell.angle_beta   90.00
_cell.angle_gamma   90.00
#
_symmetry.space_group_name_H-M   'P 1'
#
loop_
_entity.id
_entity.type
_entity.pdbx_description
1 polymer ?
#
loop_
_entity_poly.entity_id
_entity_poly.type
_entity_poly.pdbx_seq_one_letter_code
_entity_poly.pdbx_strand_id
1 'polypeptide(L)'
;MTSTTGGLYAAWLEPQWIAAESVELKLRRLPPALDGFRIVQLTDLHFDTTPEDTLVSAVEAANRLDADVVVLTGDYVTSSLAGFDRCAREVGRLRAKQGVIGVLGNHDWWSGEDVVTDALAAQGVSILINQPAPIERDGARLWIVGVDSLWEQHADIERALHGVPAGEAKVLLVHEPDFADVARQYPIDVQLSGHTHGGQVRLPFVGPLRLPRHGRKYPIGLRRAGALQVYTSRGVGMAPPAVRFNCRPEVTLFTLQAAQPL
;
A
#
# COMPACT_ATOMS: atom_id res chain seq x y z
N MET A 1 20.04 7.04 -32.32
CA MET A 1 20.57 7.46 -31.00
C MET A 1 19.50 7.63 -29.90
N THR A 2 18.21 7.55 -30.20
CA THR A 2 17.12 7.78 -29.21
C THR A 2 16.75 6.56 -28.35
N SER A 3 17.12 5.33 -28.72
CA SER A 3 16.72 4.12 -27.95
C SER A 3 17.57 3.86 -26.70
N THR A 4 18.85 4.22 -26.72
CA THR A 4 19.77 4.03 -25.58
C THR A 4 19.47 5.00 -24.43
N THR A 5 19.10 6.24 -24.72
CA THR A 5 18.78 7.27 -23.72
C THR A 5 17.48 6.94 -22.98
N GLY A 6 16.46 6.43 -23.71
CA GLY A 6 15.18 6.02 -23.10
C GLY A 6 15.34 4.79 -22.21
N GLY A 7 16.20 3.85 -22.58
CA GLY A 7 16.50 2.66 -21.78
C GLY A 7 17.22 3.01 -20.46
N LEU A 8 18.21 3.91 -20.51
CA LEU A 8 18.93 4.39 -19.33
C LEU A 8 17.99 5.19 -18.39
N TYR A 9 17.13 6.02 -18.93
CA TYR A 9 16.13 6.73 -18.14
C TYR A 9 15.21 5.77 -17.39
N ALA A 10 14.66 4.77 -18.08
CA ALA A 10 13.73 3.80 -17.51
C ALA A 10 14.37 2.86 -16.48
N ALA A 11 15.66 2.54 -16.65
CA ALA A 11 16.38 1.60 -15.77
C ALA A 11 17.02 2.28 -14.56
N TRP A 12 17.44 3.55 -14.68
CA TRP A 12 18.29 4.19 -13.67
C TRP A 12 17.73 5.48 -13.08
N LEU A 13 17.06 6.34 -13.87
CA LEU A 13 16.62 7.64 -13.40
C LEU A 13 15.22 7.60 -12.82
N GLU A 14 14.25 7.10 -13.58
CA GLU A 14 12.85 7.10 -13.12
C GLU A 14 12.62 6.23 -11.88
N PRO A 15 13.24 5.04 -11.72
CA PRO A 15 13.07 4.22 -10.53
C PRO A 15 13.53 4.87 -9.22
N GLN A 16 14.40 5.87 -9.29
CA GLN A 16 14.89 6.59 -8.10
C GLN A 16 14.14 7.91 -7.85
N TRP A 17 13.26 8.29 -8.75
CA TRP A 17 12.56 9.58 -8.68
C TRP A 17 11.21 9.45 -7.98
N ILE A 18 11.24 9.30 -6.65
CA ILE A 18 10.05 9.13 -5.81
C ILE A 18 9.07 10.31 -6.01
N ALA A 19 7.79 9.98 -6.24
CA ALA A 19 6.69 10.92 -6.23
C ALA A 19 6.01 10.86 -4.86
N ALA A 20 5.88 12.01 -4.19
CA ALA A 20 4.99 12.15 -3.04
C ALA A 20 3.62 12.59 -3.56
N GLU A 21 2.62 11.72 -3.43
CA GLU A 21 1.25 12.01 -3.82
C GLU A 21 0.42 12.41 -2.60
N SER A 22 -0.56 13.27 -2.78
CA SER A 22 -1.49 13.67 -1.73
C SER A 22 -2.92 13.45 -2.19
N VAL A 23 -3.72 12.74 -1.39
CA VAL A 23 -5.08 12.34 -1.70
C VAL A 23 -6.00 12.64 -0.53
N GLU A 24 -7.10 13.33 -0.77
CA GLU A 24 -8.15 13.52 0.22
C GLU A 24 -9.20 12.40 0.09
N LEU A 25 -9.52 11.77 1.23
CA LEU A 25 -10.50 10.69 1.30
C LEU A 25 -11.66 11.10 2.19
N LYS A 26 -12.85 11.24 1.62
CA LYS A 26 -14.08 11.56 2.37
C LYS A 26 -14.74 10.29 2.86
N LEU A 27 -14.76 10.07 4.17
CA LEU A 27 -15.34 8.89 4.80
C LEU A 27 -16.66 9.27 5.51
N ARG A 28 -17.71 8.53 5.20
CA ARG A 28 -19.05 8.82 5.78
C ARG A 28 -19.14 8.51 7.27
N ARG A 29 -18.34 7.54 7.74
CA ARG A 29 -18.34 7.07 9.13
C ARG A 29 -17.24 7.69 9.97
N LEU A 30 -16.42 8.61 9.40
CA LEU A 30 -15.31 9.21 10.13
C LEU A 30 -15.84 10.14 11.22
N PRO A 31 -15.51 9.89 12.50
CA PRO A 31 -15.84 10.82 13.57
C PRO A 31 -15.16 12.19 13.34
N PRO A 32 -15.79 13.31 13.72
CA PRO A 32 -15.20 14.65 13.55
C PRO A 32 -13.82 14.81 14.24
N ALA A 33 -13.57 14.13 15.35
CA ALA A 33 -12.28 14.14 16.04
C ALA A 33 -11.14 13.53 15.19
N LEU A 34 -11.47 12.74 14.17
CA LEU A 34 -10.51 12.16 13.23
C LEU A 34 -10.43 12.93 11.90
N ASP A 35 -11.14 14.05 11.77
CA ASP A 35 -10.97 14.92 10.61
C ASP A 35 -9.53 15.40 10.49
N GLY A 36 -8.97 15.37 9.29
CA GLY A 36 -7.55 15.65 9.06
C GLY A 36 -6.58 14.51 9.47
N PHE A 37 -7.06 13.31 9.82
CA PHE A 37 -6.19 12.16 10.13
C PHE A 37 -5.34 11.77 8.92
N ARG A 38 -4.04 11.56 9.13
CA ARG A 38 -3.02 11.40 8.08
C ARG A 38 -2.51 9.97 8.03
N ILE A 39 -2.74 9.31 6.90
CA ILE A 39 -2.23 7.96 6.61
C ILE A 39 -1.18 8.08 5.51
N VAL A 40 0.01 7.52 5.72
CA VAL A 40 1.03 7.41 4.67
C VAL A 40 1.12 5.96 4.22
N GLN A 41 1.02 5.72 2.92
CA GLN A 41 1.13 4.39 2.32
C GLN A 41 2.46 4.22 1.58
N LEU A 42 3.12 3.08 1.84
CA LEU A 42 4.15 2.49 0.98
C LEU A 42 3.71 1.06 0.62
N THR A 43 4.15 0.58 -0.54
CA THR A 43 3.82 -0.77 -1.01
C THR A 43 4.82 -1.24 -2.06
N ASP A 44 4.83 -2.54 -2.33
CA ASP A 44 5.63 -3.11 -3.42
C ASP A 44 7.10 -2.67 -3.31
N LEU A 45 7.72 -2.94 -2.17
CA LEU A 45 9.11 -2.53 -1.91
C LEU A 45 10.09 -3.34 -2.75
N HIS A 46 9.83 -4.64 -2.93
CA HIS A 46 10.62 -5.54 -3.77
C HIS A 46 12.13 -5.34 -3.57
N PHE A 47 12.58 -5.36 -2.32
CA PHE A 47 13.92 -4.92 -1.92
C PHE A 47 15.06 -5.62 -2.68
N ASP A 48 14.85 -6.89 -3.07
CA ASP A 48 15.83 -7.72 -3.77
C ASP A 48 15.99 -7.37 -5.26
N THR A 49 15.09 -6.55 -5.81
CA THR A 49 15.14 -6.05 -7.20
C THR A 49 15.15 -4.53 -7.29
N THR A 50 15.01 -3.85 -6.16
CA THR A 50 14.96 -2.39 -6.06
C THR A 50 16.30 -1.86 -5.51
N PRO A 51 16.89 -0.79 -6.09
CA PRO A 51 18.08 -0.17 -5.53
C PRO A 51 17.85 0.27 -4.08
N GLU A 52 18.80 -0.01 -3.19
CA GLU A 52 18.71 0.32 -1.76
C GLU A 52 18.45 1.81 -1.52
N ASP A 53 19.12 2.69 -2.30
CA ASP A 53 18.90 4.14 -2.22
C ASP A 53 17.45 4.56 -2.51
N THR A 54 16.74 3.80 -3.35
CA THR A 54 15.32 4.05 -3.64
C THR A 54 14.46 3.77 -2.39
N LEU A 55 14.72 2.66 -1.69
CA LEU A 55 14.02 2.33 -0.46
C LEU A 55 14.31 3.35 0.65
N VAL A 56 15.58 3.71 0.85
CA VAL A 56 15.99 4.76 1.81
C VAL A 56 15.27 6.08 1.49
N SER A 57 15.28 6.51 0.22
CA SER A 57 14.62 7.73 -0.21
C SER A 57 13.11 7.70 0.02
N ALA A 58 12.46 6.54 -0.16
CA ALA A 58 11.03 6.38 0.09
C ALA A 58 10.69 6.48 1.59
N VAL A 59 11.48 5.84 2.45
CA VAL A 59 11.34 5.94 3.92
C VAL A 59 11.54 7.37 4.39
N GLU A 60 12.55 8.08 3.88
CA GLU A 60 12.76 9.50 4.19
C GLU A 60 11.62 10.38 3.69
N ALA A 61 11.10 10.11 2.47
CA ALA A 61 9.95 10.84 1.94
C ALA A 61 8.70 10.63 2.82
N ALA A 62 8.43 9.39 3.24
CA ALA A 62 7.33 9.06 4.13
C ALA A 62 7.45 9.79 5.48
N ASN A 63 8.64 9.78 6.08
CA ASN A 63 8.89 10.42 7.37
C ASN A 63 8.73 11.95 7.34
N ARG A 64 8.89 12.59 6.17
CA ARG A 64 8.63 14.04 6.01
C ARG A 64 7.13 14.38 5.95
N LEU A 65 6.27 13.38 5.77
CA LEU A 65 4.82 13.59 5.63
C LEU A 65 4.05 13.64 6.96
N ASP A 66 4.69 13.57 8.12
CA ASP A 66 4.08 13.67 9.46
C ASP A 66 2.80 12.82 9.59
N ALA A 67 2.94 11.51 9.44
CA ALA A 67 1.84 10.56 9.46
C ALA A 67 1.28 10.36 10.88
N ASP A 68 -0.04 10.22 10.99
CA ASP A 68 -0.64 9.66 12.21
C ASP A 68 -0.43 8.13 12.25
N VAL A 69 -0.56 7.44 11.11
CA VAL A 69 -0.21 6.03 10.93
C VAL A 69 0.48 5.83 9.58
N VAL A 70 1.45 4.93 9.51
CA VAL A 70 1.99 4.44 8.24
C VAL A 70 1.39 3.08 7.95
N VAL A 71 0.97 2.85 6.70
CA VAL A 71 0.44 1.57 6.25
C VAL A 71 1.29 0.99 5.12
N LEU A 72 1.52 -0.33 5.18
CA LEU A 72 2.29 -1.09 4.21
C LEU A 72 1.37 -2.12 3.56
N THR A 73 1.23 -2.08 2.23
CA THR A 73 0.26 -2.93 1.55
C THR A 73 0.90 -4.08 0.75
N GLY A 74 1.98 -4.68 1.31
CA GLY A 74 2.55 -5.94 0.85
C GLY A 74 3.64 -5.82 -0.21
N ASP A 75 4.13 -6.99 -0.63
CA ASP A 75 5.22 -7.20 -1.57
C ASP A 75 6.52 -6.50 -1.13
N TYR A 76 7.01 -6.89 0.05
CA TYR A 76 8.29 -6.41 0.59
C TYR A 76 9.47 -7.02 -0.15
N VAL A 77 9.31 -8.23 -0.65
CA VAL A 77 10.32 -9.03 -1.37
C VAL A 77 9.77 -9.44 -2.75
N THR A 78 10.67 -9.80 -3.69
CA THR A 78 10.27 -10.36 -5.01
C THR A 78 10.36 -11.88 -5.01
N SER A 79 11.52 -12.43 -4.62
CA SER A 79 11.79 -13.87 -4.69
C SER A 79 12.93 -14.35 -3.80
N SER A 80 13.70 -13.45 -3.18
CA SER A 80 14.86 -13.81 -2.38
C SER A 80 14.89 -13.08 -1.06
N LEU A 81 14.90 -13.84 0.03
CA LEU A 81 15.07 -13.33 1.39
C LEU A 81 16.53 -13.01 1.76
N ALA A 82 17.48 -13.23 0.85
CA ALA A 82 18.88 -12.94 1.11
C ALA A 82 19.09 -11.44 1.39
N GLY A 83 19.41 -11.10 2.64
CA GLY A 83 19.58 -9.72 3.08
C GLY A 83 18.30 -8.99 3.44
N PHE A 84 17.17 -9.69 3.60
CA PHE A 84 15.88 -9.08 3.99
C PHE A 84 15.95 -8.31 5.31
N ASP A 85 16.82 -8.69 6.23
CA ASP A 85 17.07 -7.93 7.46
C ASP A 85 17.43 -6.44 7.21
N ARG A 86 18.04 -6.12 6.07
CA ARG A 86 18.35 -4.73 5.71
C ARG A 86 17.06 -3.99 5.33
N CYS A 87 16.21 -4.63 4.54
CA CYS A 87 14.88 -4.08 4.22
C CYS A 87 14.07 -3.85 5.49
N ALA A 88 13.98 -4.86 6.35
CA ALA A 88 13.26 -4.77 7.61
C ALA A 88 13.78 -3.60 8.48
N ARG A 89 15.12 -3.45 8.60
CA ARG A 89 15.70 -2.30 9.33
C ARG A 89 15.34 -0.95 8.69
N GLU A 90 15.34 -0.82 7.37
CA GLU A 90 14.93 0.43 6.72
C GLU A 90 13.45 0.72 6.96
N VAL A 91 12.58 -0.29 6.85
CA VAL A 91 11.16 -0.18 7.19
C VAL A 91 10.98 0.23 8.67
N GLY A 92 11.80 -0.31 9.57
CA GLY A 92 11.81 0.06 10.99
C GLY A 92 12.18 1.52 11.27
N ARG A 93 12.70 2.26 10.29
CA ARG A 93 12.96 3.72 10.41
C ARG A 93 11.73 4.56 10.11
N LEU A 94 10.63 3.98 9.64
CA LEU A 94 9.36 4.68 9.45
C LEU A 94 8.83 5.22 10.77
N ARG A 95 8.29 6.43 10.74
CA ARG A 95 7.80 7.14 11.92
C ARG A 95 6.35 7.53 11.74
N ALA A 96 5.53 7.17 12.72
CA ALA A 96 4.14 7.61 12.81
C ALA A 96 3.68 7.63 14.25
N LYS A 97 2.71 8.49 14.60
CA LYS A 97 2.21 8.65 15.98
C LYS A 97 1.54 7.36 16.50
N GLN A 98 0.88 6.61 15.62
CA GLN A 98 0.16 5.38 15.92
C GLN A 98 0.88 4.11 15.39
N GLY A 99 2.17 4.26 15.00
CA GLY A 99 3.00 3.15 14.52
C GLY A 99 2.81 2.80 13.05
N VAL A 100 3.33 1.62 12.71
CA VAL A 100 3.36 1.10 11.34
C VAL A 100 2.57 -0.21 11.29
N ILE A 101 1.62 -0.29 10.36
CA ILE A 101 0.72 -1.45 10.19
C ILE A 101 0.87 -1.94 8.77
N GLY A 102 0.94 -3.26 8.57
CA GLY A 102 1.09 -3.81 7.22
C GLY A 102 0.22 -5.05 6.98
N VAL A 103 0.13 -5.42 5.70
CA VAL A 103 -0.38 -6.70 5.23
C VAL A 103 0.66 -7.34 4.32
N LEU A 104 0.51 -8.62 4.02
CA LEU A 104 1.37 -9.33 3.08
C LEU A 104 0.85 -9.21 1.65
N GLY A 105 1.76 -9.31 0.66
CA GLY A 105 1.43 -9.51 -0.74
C GLY A 105 1.74 -10.94 -1.20
N ASN A 106 1.43 -11.24 -2.46
CA ASN A 106 1.64 -12.58 -3.00
C ASN A 106 3.12 -12.97 -3.08
N HIS A 107 4.02 -12.02 -3.32
CA HIS A 107 5.46 -12.29 -3.35
C HIS A 107 6.03 -12.63 -1.98
N ASP A 108 5.48 -12.07 -0.91
CA ASP A 108 5.89 -12.39 0.46
C ASP A 108 5.54 -13.84 0.80
N TRP A 109 4.35 -14.30 0.39
CA TRP A 109 3.93 -15.70 0.51
C TRP A 109 4.84 -16.65 -0.26
N TRP A 110 5.18 -16.33 -1.50
CA TRP A 110 6.06 -17.17 -2.33
C TRP A 110 7.50 -17.27 -1.79
N SER A 111 7.92 -16.27 -1.03
CA SER A 111 9.29 -16.18 -0.52
C SER A 111 9.45 -16.72 0.90
N GLY A 112 8.36 -16.79 1.68
CA GLY A 112 8.33 -17.23 3.07
C GLY A 112 7.73 -16.19 4.00
N GLU A 113 6.42 -16.22 4.13
CA GLU A 113 5.61 -15.25 4.87
C GLU A 113 5.96 -15.15 6.35
N ASP A 114 6.30 -16.28 6.99
CA ASP A 114 6.72 -16.31 8.39
C ASP A 114 8.00 -15.49 8.60
N VAL A 115 9.01 -15.68 7.73
CA VAL A 115 10.29 -14.96 7.82
C VAL A 115 10.07 -13.46 7.59
N VAL A 116 9.24 -13.09 6.62
CA VAL A 116 8.91 -11.69 6.34
C VAL A 116 8.19 -11.07 7.53
N THR A 117 7.18 -11.76 8.06
CA THR A 117 6.38 -11.29 9.20
C THR A 117 7.23 -11.12 10.44
N ASP A 118 8.05 -12.12 10.80
CA ASP A 118 8.89 -12.08 11.98
C ASP A 118 9.94 -10.95 11.91
N ALA A 119 10.58 -10.79 10.76
CA ALA A 119 11.58 -9.75 10.56
C ALA A 119 10.99 -8.33 10.66
N LEU A 120 9.79 -8.11 10.10
CA LEU A 120 9.08 -6.84 10.20
C LEU A 120 8.55 -6.59 11.61
N ALA A 121 8.00 -7.62 12.27
CA ALA A 121 7.54 -7.53 13.65
C ALA A 121 8.68 -7.17 14.63
N ALA A 122 9.89 -7.72 14.40
CA ALA A 122 11.08 -7.38 15.16
C ALA A 122 11.49 -5.89 15.03
N GLN A 123 11.01 -5.20 13.98
CA GLN A 123 11.21 -3.76 13.77
C GLN A 123 9.99 -2.92 14.21
N GLY A 124 9.01 -3.52 14.88
CA GLY A 124 7.84 -2.81 15.40
C GLY A 124 6.71 -2.60 14.38
N VAL A 125 6.71 -3.32 13.27
CA VAL A 125 5.62 -3.31 12.29
C VAL A 125 4.56 -4.34 12.71
N SER A 126 3.30 -3.92 12.78
CA SER A 126 2.17 -4.82 13.05
C SER A 126 1.63 -5.40 11.75
N ILE A 127 1.92 -6.66 11.44
CA ILE A 127 1.37 -7.33 10.25
C ILE A 127 -0.01 -7.90 10.58
N LEU A 128 -1.02 -7.52 9.81
CA LEU A 128 -2.40 -7.96 9.95
C LEU A 128 -2.71 -9.08 8.94
N ILE A 129 -3.04 -10.25 9.45
CA ILE A 129 -3.44 -11.43 8.66
C ILE A 129 -4.91 -11.72 8.96
N ASN A 130 -5.82 -11.22 8.14
CA ASN A 130 -7.27 -11.31 8.32
C ASN A 130 -7.71 -10.86 9.73
N GLN A 131 -7.25 -9.67 10.15
CA GLN A 131 -7.57 -9.14 11.47
C GLN A 131 -7.65 -7.62 11.48
N PRO A 132 -8.43 -7.02 12.41
CA PRO A 132 -8.52 -5.58 12.57
C PRO A 132 -7.52 -5.05 13.59
N ALA A 133 -7.15 -3.78 13.44
CA ALA A 133 -6.43 -3.00 14.44
C ALA A 133 -7.18 -1.68 14.70
N PRO A 134 -7.57 -1.37 15.93
CA PRO A 134 -8.16 -0.08 16.28
C PRO A 134 -7.09 1.00 16.37
N ILE A 135 -7.38 2.17 15.82
CA ILE A 135 -6.64 3.41 16.00
C ILE A 135 -7.51 4.36 16.79
N GLU A 136 -6.98 4.90 17.88
CA GLU A 136 -7.73 5.81 18.74
C GLU A 136 -7.08 7.20 18.79
N ARG A 137 -7.90 8.25 18.64
CA ARG A 137 -7.49 9.64 18.84
C ARG A 137 -8.65 10.42 19.47
N ASP A 138 -8.41 11.06 20.58
CA ASP A 138 -9.38 11.91 21.28
C ASP A 138 -10.73 11.21 21.57
N GLY A 139 -10.67 9.93 21.95
CA GLY A 139 -11.84 9.10 22.24
C GLY A 139 -12.63 8.62 20.99
N ALA A 140 -12.19 8.98 19.80
CA ALA A 140 -12.75 8.50 18.55
C ALA A 140 -11.91 7.33 17.98
N ARG A 141 -12.58 6.44 17.22
CA ARG A 141 -11.94 5.24 16.69
C ARG A 141 -12.03 5.17 15.17
N LEU A 142 -10.92 4.74 14.56
CA LEU A 142 -10.79 4.30 13.17
C LEU A 142 -10.28 2.87 13.18
N TRP A 143 -10.81 2.02 12.33
CA TRP A 143 -10.32 0.65 12.16
C TRP A 143 -9.43 0.54 10.92
N ILE A 144 -8.22 0.03 11.12
CA ILE A 144 -7.40 -0.49 10.03
C ILE A 144 -7.70 -1.99 9.95
N VAL A 145 -8.24 -2.44 8.83
CA VAL A 145 -8.62 -3.84 8.63
C VAL A 145 -7.66 -4.46 7.64
N GLY A 146 -6.85 -5.42 8.06
CA GLY A 146 -5.93 -6.12 7.18
C GLY A 146 -6.54 -7.41 6.66
N VAL A 147 -6.56 -7.58 5.33
CA VAL A 147 -6.95 -8.81 4.65
C VAL A 147 -5.73 -9.38 3.94
N ASP A 148 -5.58 -10.69 4.03
CA ASP A 148 -4.47 -11.44 3.45
C ASP A 148 -4.59 -11.58 1.92
N SER A 149 -3.59 -12.16 1.26
CA SER A 149 -3.49 -12.22 -0.19
C SER A 149 -4.69 -12.90 -0.86
N LEU A 150 -5.33 -12.17 -1.78
CA LEU A 150 -6.36 -12.71 -2.66
C LEU A 150 -5.76 -13.71 -3.67
N TRP A 151 -4.54 -13.47 -4.12
CA TRP A 151 -3.86 -14.34 -5.08
C TRP A 151 -3.66 -15.75 -4.52
N GLU A 152 -3.25 -15.84 -3.25
CA GLU A 152 -3.03 -17.09 -2.53
C GLU A 152 -4.32 -17.72 -1.97
N GLN A 153 -5.47 -17.07 -2.19
CA GLN A 153 -6.78 -17.52 -1.67
C GLN A 153 -6.85 -17.54 -0.14
N HIS A 154 -6.02 -16.74 0.53
CA HIS A 154 -6.01 -16.60 1.99
C HIS A 154 -6.90 -15.45 2.49
N ALA A 155 -7.45 -14.63 1.58
CA ALA A 155 -8.28 -13.49 1.92
C ALA A 155 -9.58 -13.89 2.61
N ASP A 156 -9.75 -13.51 3.87
CA ASP A 156 -10.94 -13.76 4.70
C ASP A 156 -11.42 -12.43 5.33
N ILE A 157 -12.34 -11.76 4.65
CA ILE A 157 -12.87 -10.47 5.10
C ILE A 157 -13.81 -10.61 6.30
N GLU A 158 -14.50 -11.74 6.44
CA GLU A 158 -15.41 -11.95 7.56
C GLU A 158 -14.62 -12.12 8.87
N ARG A 159 -13.53 -12.86 8.83
CA ARG A 159 -12.57 -12.94 9.93
C ARG A 159 -11.94 -11.58 10.21
N ALA A 160 -11.50 -10.85 9.18
CA ALA A 160 -10.89 -9.53 9.32
C ALA A 160 -11.83 -8.49 9.95
N LEU A 161 -13.14 -8.64 9.78
CA LEU A 161 -14.16 -7.75 10.35
C LEU A 161 -14.75 -8.28 11.67
N HIS A 162 -14.28 -9.41 12.18
CA HIS A 162 -14.82 -9.97 13.41
C HIS A 162 -14.66 -9.00 14.57
N GLY A 163 -15.75 -8.67 15.25
CA GLY A 163 -15.77 -7.72 16.37
C GLY A 163 -15.70 -6.25 15.99
N VAL A 164 -15.66 -5.91 14.69
CA VAL A 164 -15.63 -4.52 14.22
C VAL A 164 -17.05 -3.98 14.02
N PRO A 165 -17.47 -2.92 14.74
CA PRO A 165 -18.82 -2.37 14.61
C PRO A 165 -19.08 -1.83 13.18
N ALA A 166 -20.26 -2.13 12.61
CA ALA A 166 -20.61 -1.73 11.25
C ALA A 166 -20.63 -0.21 11.06
N GLY A 167 -21.01 0.54 12.10
CA GLY A 167 -21.14 2.01 12.07
C GLY A 167 -19.83 2.79 12.19
N GLU A 168 -18.71 2.14 12.55
CA GLU A 168 -17.41 2.81 12.70
C GLU A 168 -16.64 2.88 11.39
N ALA A 169 -15.78 3.90 11.24
CA ALA A 169 -14.98 4.12 10.04
C ALA A 169 -13.92 3.01 9.84
N LYS A 170 -13.74 2.58 8.61
CA LYS A 170 -12.83 1.47 8.26
C LYS A 170 -11.98 1.78 7.03
N VAL A 171 -10.67 1.61 7.18
CA VAL A 171 -9.69 1.55 6.10
C VAL A 171 -9.25 0.10 5.93
N LEU A 172 -9.54 -0.47 4.77
CA LEU A 172 -9.12 -1.82 4.42
C LEU A 172 -7.74 -1.79 3.78
N LEU A 173 -6.83 -2.60 4.25
CA LEU A 173 -5.56 -2.91 3.62
C LEU A 173 -5.65 -4.30 3.00
N VAL A 174 -5.40 -4.40 1.72
CA VAL A 174 -5.27 -5.65 0.97
C VAL A 174 -4.36 -5.39 -0.22
N HIS A 175 -3.47 -6.32 -0.49
CA HIS A 175 -2.47 -6.11 -1.54
C HIS A 175 -3.11 -5.95 -2.91
N GLU A 176 -3.99 -6.86 -3.31
CA GLU A 176 -4.59 -6.90 -4.65
C GLU A 176 -5.83 -6.00 -4.76
N PRO A 177 -5.85 -5.00 -5.66
CA PRO A 177 -6.92 -4.01 -5.71
C PRO A 177 -8.27 -4.55 -6.21
N ASP A 178 -8.28 -5.62 -7.00
CA ASP A 178 -9.54 -6.19 -7.52
C ASP A 178 -10.37 -6.87 -6.41
N PHE A 179 -9.81 -7.04 -5.18
CA PHE A 179 -10.54 -7.43 -3.99
C PHE A 179 -11.70 -6.47 -3.67
N ALA A 180 -11.64 -5.25 -4.18
CA ALA A 180 -12.69 -4.25 -4.04
C ALA A 180 -14.07 -4.74 -4.51
N ASP A 181 -14.14 -5.70 -5.44
CA ASP A 181 -15.41 -6.31 -5.87
C ASP A 181 -16.07 -7.14 -4.75
N VAL A 182 -15.27 -7.68 -3.84
CA VAL A 182 -15.74 -8.35 -2.61
C VAL A 182 -15.99 -7.31 -1.52
N ALA A 183 -15.01 -6.47 -1.24
CA ALA A 183 -15.03 -5.50 -0.13
C ALA A 183 -16.21 -4.52 -0.21
N ARG A 184 -16.67 -4.15 -1.42
CA ARG A 184 -17.84 -3.25 -1.60
C ARG A 184 -19.16 -3.76 -1.03
N GLN A 185 -19.23 -5.05 -0.69
CA GLN A 185 -20.42 -5.66 -0.09
C GLN A 185 -20.44 -5.50 1.45
N TYR A 186 -19.35 -5.01 2.03
CA TYR A 186 -19.15 -4.82 3.45
C TYR A 186 -19.11 -3.34 3.82
N PRO A 187 -19.30 -2.97 5.09
CA PRO A 187 -19.29 -1.58 5.53
C PRO A 187 -17.86 -1.00 5.62
N ILE A 188 -17.12 -1.04 4.52
CA ILE A 188 -15.78 -0.46 4.36
C ILE A 188 -15.92 0.93 3.72
N ASP A 189 -15.09 1.90 4.13
CA ASP A 189 -15.12 3.26 3.58
C ASP A 189 -14.11 3.43 2.45
N VAL A 190 -12.90 2.86 2.61
CA VAL A 190 -11.83 2.92 1.62
C VAL A 190 -10.98 1.65 1.68
N GLN A 191 -10.50 1.21 0.52
CA GLN A 191 -9.49 0.17 0.34
C GLN A 191 -8.22 0.80 -0.18
N LEU A 192 -7.07 0.45 0.44
CA LEU A 192 -5.72 0.82 0.01
C LEU A 192 -4.98 -0.44 -0.44
N SER A 193 -4.41 -0.38 -1.64
CA SER A 193 -3.79 -1.53 -2.33
C SER A 193 -2.52 -1.13 -3.08
N GLY A 194 -1.72 -2.15 -3.45
CA GLY A 194 -0.55 -2.06 -4.31
C GLY A 194 -0.65 -2.98 -5.53
N HIS A 195 0.29 -3.92 -5.67
CA HIS A 195 0.28 -5.05 -6.59
C HIS A 195 0.50 -4.71 -8.07
N THR A 196 -0.07 -3.62 -8.54
CA THR A 196 -0.11 -3.33 -9.99
C THR A 196 1.14 -2.64 -10.49
N HIS A 197 1.89 -2.00 -9.60
CA HIS A 197 2.97 -1.05 -9.92
C HIS A 197 2.52 0.06 -10.89
N GLY A 198 1.20 0.31 -11.02
CA GLY A 198 0.65 1.14 -12.10
C GLY A 198 0.95 0.60 -13.50
N GLY A 199 1.44 -0.64 -13.61
CA GLY A 199 1.92 -1.30 -14.82
C GLY A 199 3.39 -1.07 -15.12
N GLN A 200 4.15 -0.39 -14.24
CA GLN A 200 5.60 -0.14 -14.30
C GLN A 200 6.09 0.58 -15.58
N VAL A 201 5.63 0.13 -16.76
CA VAL A 201 5.90 0.75 -18.07
C VAL A 201 4.58 1.18 -18.70
N ARG A 202 4.44 2.50 -18.88
CA ARG A 202 3.22 3.12 -19.42
C ARG A 202 3.54 3.92 -20.67
N LEU A 203 2.97 3.52 -21.79
CA LEU A 203 3.13 4.27 -23.03
C LEU A 203 2.15 5.45 -23.06
N PRO A 204 2.58 6.62 -23.57
CA PRO A 204 1.68 7.74 -23.79
C PRO A 204 0.48 7.29 -24.66
N PHE A 205 -0.73 7.71 -24.27
CA PHE A 205 -2.01 7.40 -24.95
C PHE A 205 -2.45 5.92 -24.92
N VAL A 206 -1.56 4.97 -24.62
CA VAL A 206 -1.87 3.53 -24.55
C VAL A 206 -2.09 3.10 -23.09
N GLY A 207 -1.31 3.65 -22.17
CA GLY A 207 -1.35 3.26 -20.77
C GLY A 207 -0.38 2.10 -20.44
N PRO A 208 -0.69 1.27 -19.41
CA PRO A 208 0.19 0.18 -18.99
C PRO A 208 0.26 -0.91 -20.04
N LEU A 209 1.48 -1.41 -20.30
CA LEU A 209 1.68 -2.52 -21.24
C LEU A 209 1.22 -3.85 -20.65
N ARG A 210 1.33 -4.03 -19.36
CA ARG A 210 0.94 -5.24 -18.64
C ARG A 210 0.40 -4.89 -17.26
N LEU A 211 -0.61 -5.62 -16.83
CA LEU A 211 -1.14 -5.60 -15.48
C LEU A 211 -1.21 -7.03 -14.95
N PRO A 212 -0.94 -7.27 -13.66
CA PRO A 212 -1.04 -8.58 -13.05
C PRO A 212 -2.51 -9.04 -12.96
N ARG A 213 -2.68 -10.32 -12.65
CA ARG A 213 -3.98 -10.87 -12.24
C ARG A 213 -4.42 -10.15 -10.95
N HIS A 214 -5.75 -9.92 -10.76
CA HIS A 214 -6.32 -9.19 -9.61
C HIS A 214 -5.92 -7.72 -9.48
N GLY A 215 -5.36 -7.11 -10.56
CA GLY A 215 -5.02 -5.69 -10.62
C GLY A 215 -5.51 -4.99 -11.89
N ARG A 216 -6.48 -5.56 -12.61
CA ARG A 216 -6.91 -5.05 -13.92
C ARG A 216 -8.10 -4.09 -13.84
N LYS A 217 -8.97 -4.21 -12.85
CA LYS A 217 -10.16 -3.37 -12.72
C LYS A 217 -9.85 -2.03 -12.07
N TYR A 218 -8.98 -2.04 -11.07
CA TYR A 218 -8.58 -0.85 -10.33
C TYR A 218 -7.06 -0.65 -10.38
N PRO A 219 -6.49 -0.37 -11.57
CA PRO A 219 -5.06 -0.52 -11.79
C PRO A 219 -4.20 0.60 -11.22
N ILE A 220 -4.74 1.78 -10.88
CA ILE A 220 -3.96 2.93 -10.42
C ILE A 220 -4.82 4.06 -9.89
N GLY A 221 -4.33 4.74 -8.83
CA GLY A 221 -4.93 5.95 -8.26
C GLY A 221 -6.31 5.70 -7.63
N LEU A 222 -7.02 6.78 -7.36
CA LEU A 222 -8.32 6.73 -6.71
C LEU A 222 -9.43 6.33 -7.69
N ARG A 223 -10.15 5.27 -7.36
CA ARG A 223 -11.28 4.71 -8.11
C ARG A 223 -12.46 4.44 -7.17
N ARG A 224 -13.57 3.96 -7.72
CA ARG A 224 -14.75 3.55 -6.96
C ARG A 224 -15.25 2.17 -7.39
N ALA A 225 -15.59 1.36 -6.38
CA ALA A 225 -16.34 0.13 -6.54
C ALA A 225 -17.71 0.31 -5.83
N GLY A 226 -18.69 0.85 -6.54
CA GLY A 226 -19.93 1.33 -5.91
C GLY A 226 -19.67 2.49 -4.95
N ALA A 227 -20.02 2.32 -3.68
CA ALA A 227 -19.79 3.33 -2.63
C ALA A 227 -18.34 3.28 -2.08
N LEU A 228 -17.66 2.15 -2.22
CA LEU A 228 -16.29 1.95 -1.74
C LEU A 228 -15.29 2.78 -2.55
N GLN A 229 -14.44 3.54 -1.88
CA GLN A 229 -13.28 4.17 -2.49
C GLN A 229 -12.14 3.15 -2.55
N VAL A 230 -11.42 3.09 -3.68
CA VAL A 230 -10.29 2.16 -3.89
C VAL A 230 -9.12 2.97 -4.36
N TYR A 231 -8.03 2.93 -3.62
CA TYR A 231 -6.78 3.54 -4.06
C TYR A 231 -5.74 2.45 -4.33
N THR A 232 -5.13 2.52 -5.51
CA THR A 232 -4.06 1.61 -5.92
C THR A 232 -2.81 2.41 -6.18
N SER A 233 -1.80 2.20 -5.34
CA SER A 233 -0.50 2.85 -5.45
C SER A 233 0.33 2.23 -6.59
N ARG A 234 1.25 3.03 -7.14
CA ARG A 234 2.26 2.55 -8.10
C ARG A 234 3.41 1.81 -7.44
N GLY A 235 3.46 1.79 -6.10
CA GLY A 235 4.53 1.16 -5.34
C GLY A 235 5.87 1.87 -5.41
N VAL A 236 6.77 1.47 -4.53
CA VAL A 236 8.14 2.01 -4.42
C VAL A 236 9.10 1.24 -5.30
N GLY A 237 9.08 -0.07 -5.22
CA GLY A 237 10.02 -0.96 -5.87
C GLY A 237 9.65 -1.38 -7.29
N MET A 238 10.28 -2.44 -7.74
CA MET A 238 10.10 -2.97 -9.10
C MET A 238 10.05 -4.49 -9.11
N ALA A 239 9.01 -5.05 -9.74
CA ALA A 239 9.03 -6.44 -10.16
C ALA A 239 9.79 -6.59 -11.50
N PRO A 240 10.34 -7.78 -11.83
CA PRO A 240 11.02 -7.99 -13.10
C PRO A 240 10.10 -7.78 -14.33
N PRO A 241 10.61 -7.12 -15.40
CA PRO A 241 11.92 -6.49 -15.52
C PRO A 241 12.03 -5.21 -14.70
N ALA A 242 13.18 -5.00 -14.02
CA ALA A 242 13.39 -3.89 -13.10
C ALA A 242 13.59 -2.56 -13.86
N VAL A 243 12.51 -2.03 -14.41
CA VAL A 243 12.46 -0.76 -15.15
C VAL A 243 11.14 -0.03 -14.85
N ARG A 244 11.18 1.30 -14.83
CA ARG A 244 9.98 2.15 -14.78
C ARG A 244 10.01 3.15 -15.93
N PHE A 245 8.89 3.34 -16.60
CA PHE A 245 8.74 4.33 -17.64
C PHE A 245 7.37 4.99 -17.57
N ASN A 246 7.36 6.31 -17.41
CA ASN A 246 6.15 7.13 -17.22
C ASN A 246 5.29 6.59 -16.05
N CYS A 247 5.95 6.06 -15.01
CA CYS A 247 5.34 5.42 -13.85
C CYS A 247 6.29 5.47 -12.64
N ARG A 248 6.54 6.69 -12.14
CA ARG A 248 7.46 6.95 -11.03
C ARG A 248 7.06 6.18 -9.77
N PRO A 249 8.02 5.73 -8.96
CA PRO A 249 7.75 5.23 -7.60
C PRO A 249 6.92 6.22 -6.79
N GLU A 250 6.12 5.71 -5.86
CA GLU A 250 5.13 6.50 -5.15
C GLU A 250 5.14 6.25 -3.65
N VAL A 251 5.09 7.35 -2.89
CA VAL A 251 4.71 7.38 -1.48
C VAL A 251 3.46 8.26 -1.38
N THR A 252 2.38 7.74 -0.80
CA THR A 252 1.09 8.45 -0.82
C THR A 252 0.68 8.90 0.58
N LEU A 253 0.36 10.18 0.72
CA LEU A 253 -0.31 10.74 1.89
C LEU A 253 -1.82 10.79 1.65
N PHE A 254 -2.59 10.15 2.51
CA PHE A 254 -4.03 10.34 2.59
C PHE A 254 -4.38 11.25 3.76
N THR A 255 -5.24 12.24 3.50
CA THR A 255 -5.88 13.04 4.54
C THR A 255 -7.36 12.66 4.61
N LEU A 256 -7.75 12.07 5.74
CA LEU A 256 -9.14 11.67 5.94
C LEU A 256 -9.99 12.88 6.27
N GLN A 257 -11.16 12.99 5.64
CA GLN A 257 -12.13 14.04 5.87
C GLN A 257 -13.47 13.42 6.29
N ALA A 258 -14.08 13.96 7.33
CA ALA A 258 -15.43 13.60 7.69
C ALA A 258 -16.40 14.12 6.60
N ALA A 259 -17.19 13.21 6.01
CA ALA A 259 -18.23 13.66 5.09
C ALA A 259 -19.30 14.40 5.88
N GLN A 260 -19.69 15.60 5.42
CA GLN A 260 -20.80 16.32 6.03
C GLN A 260 -22.07 15.46 5.94
N PRO A 261 -22.90 15.40 6.99
CA PRO A 261 -24.22 14.78 6.89
C PRO A 261 -25.01 15.50 5.79
N LEU A 262 -25.67 14.70 4.93
CA LEU A 262 -26.58 15.19 3.88
C LEU A 262 -27.81 15.83 4.53
#